data_38280ecef10640d2999373ba8facb789
#
_entry.id   38280ecef10640d2999373ba8facb789
#
_cell.length_a   1.000
_cell.length_b   1.000
_cell.length_c   1.000
_cell.angle_alpha   90.00
_cell.angle_beta   90.00
_cell.angle_gamma   90.00
#
_symmetry.space_group_name_H-M   'P 1'
#
loop_
_entity.id
_entity.type
_entity.pdbx_description
1 polymer ?
#
loop_
_entity_poly.entity_id
_entity_poly.type
_entity_poly.pdbx_seq_one_letter_code
_entity_poly.pdbx_strand_id
1 'polypeptide(L)'
;MRNQPETSNFAAIKTPISQEALDQLFSKARTHSTWLPELVPAELLRKAYELARLGPTSANGSPARFVFLTTPGAKALLKPVLAPGNVDKTMAAPVTVIIAWDTEFHEHLPKLFPHADVRSYFVGNKPLMEENAFRNS
;
A
#
# COMPACT_ATOMS: atom_id res chain seq x y z
N MET A 1 -12.61 40.49 6.48
CA MET A 1 -12.08 39.63 7.53
C MET A 1 -11.43 38.42 6.86
N ARG A 2 -10.12 38.34 6.88
CA ARG A 2 -9.38 37.19 6.31
C ARG A 2 -9.37 36.11 7.40
N ASN A 3 -10.02 34.97 7.14
CA ASN A 3 -9.85 33.78 7.97
C ASN A 3 -8.37 33.39 7.92
N GLN A 4 -7.70 33.47 9.04
CA GLN A 4 -6.39 32.85 9.20
C GLN A 4 -6.58 31.33 9.17
N PRO A 5 -5.74 30.57 8.43
CA PRO A 5 -5.77 29.14 8.53
C PRO A 5 -5.42 28.74 9.97
N GLU A 6 -6.23 27.86 10.55
CA GLU A 6 -5.92 27.24 11.83
C GLU A 6 -4.52 26.64 11.74
N THR A 7 -3.61 27.16 12.53
CA THR A 7 -2.28 26.58 12.71
C THR A 7 -2.51 25.21 13.35
N SER A 8 -2.52 24.16 12.54
CA SER A 8 -2.58 22.78 13.01
C SER A 8 -1.41 22.59 13.98
N ASN A 9 -1.75 22.18 15.19
CA ASN A 9 -0.82 22.06 16.30
C ASN A 9 0.08 20.83 16.12
N PHE A 10 1.05 20.90 15.20
CA PHE A 10 2.05 19.85 14.97
C PHE A 10 3.04 19.66 16.14
N ALA A 11 2.87 20.43 17.22
CA ALA A 11 3.74 20.36 18.40
C ALA A 11 3.52 19.10 19.27
N ALA A 12 2.56 18.24 18.95
CA ALA A 12 2.05 17.27 19.91
C ALA A 12 2.64 15.85 19.86
N ILE A 13 3.39 15.45 18.85
CA ILE A 13 3.96 14.09 18.83
C ILE A 13 5.45 14.16 19.17
N LYS A 14 5.76 14.41 20.43
CA LYS A 14 7.14 14.31 20.97
C LYS A 14 7.43 12.96 21.63
N THR A 15 6.45 12.07 21.73
CA THR A 15 6.66 10.75 22.32
C THR A 15 7.27 9.83 21.27
N PRO A 16 8.46 9.29 21.49
CA PRO A 16 9.05 8.31 20.58
C PRO A 16 8.18 7.04 20.51
N ILE A 17 8.26 6.33 19.39
CA ILE A 17 7.65 5.01 19.25
C ILE A 17 8.23 4.08 20.32
N SER A 18 7.39 3.24 20.94
CA SER A 18 7.85 2.32 22.00
C SER A 18 8.86 1.31 21.46
N GLN A 19 9.73 0.80 22.33
CA GLN A 19 10.72 -0.22 21.95
C GLN A 19 10.02 -1.50 21.44
N GLU A 20 8.87 -1.87 22.03
CA GLU A 20 8.10 -3.01 21.54
C GLU A 20 7.62 -2.82 20.10
N ALA A 21 7.15 -1.64 19.75
CA ALA A 21 6.74 -1.35 18.37
C ALA A 21 7.94 -1.37 17.40
N LEU A 22 9.09 -0.85 17.81
CA LEU A 22 10.34 -0.92 17.03
C LEU A 22 10.79 -2.37 16.84
N ASP A 23 10.70 -3.19 17.89
CA ASP A 23 11.03 -4.61 17.82
C ASP A 23 10.11 -5.36 16.85
N GLN A 24 8.81 -5.10 16.93
CA GLN A 24 7.82 -5.74 16.07
C GLN A 24 7.98 -5.34 14.59
N LEU A 25 8.28 -4.07 14.32
CA LEU A 25 8.38 -3.56 12.96
C LEU A 25 9.75 -3.80 12.31
N PHE A 26 10.83 -3.84 13.10
CA PHE A 26 12.21 -3.84 12.59
C PHE A 26 13.10 -4.88 13.26
N SER A 27 13.44 -4.73 14.56
CA SER A 27 14.54 -5.47 15.17
C SER A 27 14.28 -6.97 15.26
N LYS A 28 13.04 -7.37 15.53
CA LYS A 28 12.61 -8.77 15.67
C LYS A 28 11.71 -9.23 14.51
N ALA A 29 11.40 -8.35 13.56
CA ALA A 29 10.67 -8.73 12.37
C ALA A 29 11.41 -9.81 11.57
N ARG A 30 10.67 -10.82 11.07
CA ARG A 30 11.19 -11.91 10.24
C ARG A 30 10.21 -12.26 9.15
N THR A 31 10.76 -12.68 8.01
CA THR A 31 9.96 -13.30 6.96
C THR A 31 9.67 -14.76 7.34
N HIS A 32 8.40 -15.09 7.47
CA HIS A 32 7.93 -16.43 7.80
C HIS A 32 7.51 -17.19 6.55
N SER A 33 7.65 -18.52 6.56
CA SER A 33 7.24 -19.42 5.47
C SER A 33 6.19 -20.43 5.92
N THR A 34 5.85 -20.42 7.20
CA THR A 34 4.80 -21.24 7.82
C THR A 34 3.74 -20.35 8.44
N TRP A 35 2.52 -20.81 8.45
CA TRP A 35 1.35 -20.04 8.84
C TRP A 35 0.56 -20.77 9.93
N LEU A 36 -0.04 -20.00 10.83
CA LEU A 36 -1.04 -20.53 11.74
C LEU A 36 -2.30 -20.89 10.95
N PRO A 37 -3.05 -21.95 11.34
CA PRO A 37 -4.27 -22.35 10.67
C PRO A 37 -5.46 -21.45 11.09
N GLU A 38 -5.26 -20.16 11.01
CA GLU A 38 -6.24 -19.17 11.44
C GLU A 38 -6.73 -18.35 10.25
N LEU A 39 -8.03 -18.10 10.21
CA LEU A 39 -8.62 -17.22 9.21
C LEU A 39 -8.30 -15.76 9.54
N VAL A 40 -7.94 -14.99 8.53
CA VAL A 40 -7.76 -13.55 8.66
C VAL A 40 -9.11 -12.86 8.37
N PRO A 41 -9.72 -12.18 9.34
CA PRO A 41 -10.99 -11.49 9.14
C PRO A 41 -10.88 -10.40 8.07
N ALA A 42 -11.90 -10.25 7.25
CA ALA A 42 -11.96 -9.21 6.21
C ALA A 42 -11.80 -7.78 6.79
N GLU A 43 -12.29 -7.57 8.02
CA GLU A 43 -12.13 -6.31 8.73
C GLU A 43 -10.66 -5.99 9.02
N LEU A 44 -9.86 -6.99 9.41
CA LEU A 44 -8.43 -6.81 9.63
C LEU A 44 -7.70 -6.44 8.33
N LEU A 45 -8.06 -7.06 7.21
CA LEU A 45 -7.52 -6.72 5.89
C LEU A 45 -7.87 -5.28 5.50
N ARG A 46 -9.12 -4.87 5.76
CA ARG A 46 -9.55 -3.48 5.53
C ARG A 46 -8.77 -2.51 6.40
N LYS A 47 -8.61 -2.80 7.69
CA LYS A 47 -7.83 -1.96 8.61
C LYS A 47 -6.36 -1.85 8.17
N ALA A 48 -5.75 -2.94 7.72
CA ALA A 48 -4.39 -2.92 7.19
C ALA A 48 -4.28 -2.01 5.95
N TYR A 49 -5.25 -2.11 5.02
CA TYR A 49 -5.32 -1.22 3.87
C TYR A 49 -5.50 0.24 4.26
N GLU A 50 -6.42 0.54 5.21
CA GLU A 50 -6.66 1.92 5.67
C GLU A 50 -5.43 2.56 6.30
N LEU A 51 -4.56 1.77 6.94
CA LEU A 51 -3.28 2.24 7.44
C LEU A 51 -2.24 2.40 6.31
N ALA A 52 -2.13 1.41 5.43
CA ALA A 52 -1.16 1.43 4.33
C ALA A 52 -1.37 2.63 3.39
N ARG A 53 -2.62 2.97 3.08
CA ARG A 53 -2.96 4.11 2.21
C ARG A 53 -2.59 5.48 2.77
N LEU A 54 -2.23 5.58 4.04
CA LEU A 54 -1.76 6.83 4.66
C LEU A 54 -0.28 7.11 4.37
N GLY A 55 0.44 6.15 3.79
CA GLY A 55 1.80 6.36 3.34
C GLY A 55 1.88 7.50 2.31
N PRO A 56 2.88 8.39 2.39
CA PRO A 56 3.03 9.49 1.46
C PRO A 56 3.37 8.99 0.05
N THR A 57 2.76 9.60 -0.96
CA THR A 57 3.07 9.34 -2.38
C THR A 57 3.33 10.64 -3.11
N SER A 58 4.07 10.59 -4.23
CA SER A 58 4.35 11.74 -5.06
C SER A 58 3.03 12.40 -5.52
N ALA A 59 2.90 13.70 -5.27
CA ALA A 59 1.69 14.49 -5.57
C ALA A 59 0.38 13.83 -5.06
N ASN A 60 0.46 13.07 -3.96
CA ASN A 60 -0.67 12.30 -3.42
C ASN A 60 -1.34 11.37 -4.44
N GLY A 61 -0.58 10.89 -5.43
CA GLY A 61 -1.09 10.15 -6.58
C GLY A 61 -1.64 8.76 -6.27
N SER A 62 -1.20 8.17 -5.15
CA SER A 62 -1.73 6.92 -4.58
C SER A 62 -2.01 5.83 -5.65
N PRO A 63 -1.02 5.44 -6.46
CA PRO A 63 -1.22 4.50 -7.56
C PRO A 63 -1.47 3.06 -7.11
N ALA A 64 -1.10 2.69 -5.88
CA ALA A 64 -1.19 1.32 -5.38
C ALA A 64 -2.61 0.75 -5.46
N ARG A 65 -2.71 -0.52 -5.88
CA ARG A 65 -3.96 -1.31 -5.89
C ARG A 65 -3.68 -2.64 -5.21
N PHE A 66 -4.54 -3.02 -4.27
CA PHE A 66 -4.38 -4.23 -3.47
C PHE A 66 -5.48 -5.22 -3.80
N VAL A 67 -5.10 -6.44 -4.21
CA VAL A 67 -6.04 -7.54 -4.46
C VAL A 67 -5.80 -8.64 -3.43
N PHE A 68 -6.73 -8.80 -2.51
CA PHE A 68 -6.64 -9.82 -1.46
C PHE A 68 -7.24 -11.14 -1.92
N LEU A 69 -6.43 -12.18 -1.98
CA LEU A 69 -6.81 -13.54 -2.33
C LEU A 69 -7.03 -14.33 -1.04
N THR A 70 -8.29 -14.53 -0.68
CA THR A 70 -8.69 -15.14 0.59
C THR A 70 -9.23 -16.57 0.42
N THR A 71 -9.41 -17.04 -0.82
CA THR A 71 -9.92 -18.37 -1.11
C THR A 71 -8.90 -19.25 -1.81
N PRO A 72 -8.95 -20.59 -1.60
CA PRO A 72 -8.07 -21.52 -2.32
C PRO A 72 -8.18 -21.39 -3.85
N GLY A 73 -9.40 -21.19 -4.38
CA GLY A 73 -9.63 -21.03 -5.81
C GLY A 73 -8.96 -19.77 -6.38
N ALA A 74 -9.06 -18.63 -5.68
CA ALA A 74 -8.40 -17.38 -6.10
C ALA A 74 -6.86 -17.55 -6.09
N LYS A 75 -6.31 -18.19 -5.05
CA LYS A 75 -4.86 -18.45 -4.98
C LYS A 75 -4.39 -19.43 -6.05
N ALA A 76 -5.21 -20.41 -6.41
CA ALA A 76 -4.88 -21.37 -7.47
C ALA A 76 -4.66 -20.69 -8.83
N LEU A 77 -5.35 -19.58 -9.12
CA LEU A 77 -5.12 -18.77 -10.32
C LEU A 77 -3.74 -18.13 -10.35
N LEU A 78 -3.19 -17.82 -9.18
CA LEU A 78 -1.85 -17.24 -9.07
C LEU A 78 -0.73 -18.29 -9.22
N LYS A 79 -1.01 -19.55 -8.89
CA LYS A 79 -0.02 -20.63 -8.86
C LYS A 79 0.87 -20.75 -10.10
N PRO A 80 0.35 -20.64 -11.35
CA PRO A 80 1.18 -20.82 -12.56
C PRO A 80 2.26 -19.76 -12.76
N VAL A 81 2.11 -18.59 -12.12
CA VAL A 81 3.03 -17.44 -12.26
C VAL A 81 3.97 -17.27 -11.07
N LEU A 82 3.85 -18.13 -10.06
CA LEU A 82 4.73 -18.12 -8.90
C LEU A 82 6.07 -18.79 -9.20
N ALA A 83 7.15 -18.23 -8.67
CA ALA A 83 8.42 -18.96 -8.62
C ALA A 83 8.26 -20.27 -7.84
N PRO A 84 8.88 -21.40 -8.27
CA PRO A 84 8.67 -22.72 -7.66
C PRO A 84 8.84 -22.72 -6.14
N GLY A 85 9.86 -22.06 -5.60
CA GLY A 85 10.12 -21.99 -4.16
C GLY A 85 9.10 -21.17 -3.35
N ASN A 86 8.16 -20.48 -4.02
CA ASN A 86 7.12 -19.69 -3.37
C ASN A 86 5.74 -20.38 -3.39
N VAL A 87 5.57 -21.42 -4.18
CA VAL A 87 4.25 -22.05 -4.41
C VAL A 87 3.64 -22.54 -3.10
N ASP A 88 4.33 -23.43 -2.39
CA ASP A 88 3.75 -24.08 -1.20
C ASP A 88 3.40 -23.06 -0.11
N LYS A 89 4.30 -22.14 0.20
CA LYS A 89 4.04 -21.12 1.22
C LYS A 89 2.92 -20.15 0.83
N THR A 90 2.78 -19.84 -0.46
CA THR A 90 1.69 -18.98 -0.94
C THR A 90 0.35 -19.70 -0.90
N MET A 91 0.33 -20.99 -1.30
CA MET A 91 -0.89 -21.80 -1.23
C MET A 91 -1.34 -22.06 0.21
N ALA A 92 -0.39 -22.24 1.14
CA ALA A 92 -0.68 -22.43 2.56
C ALA A 92 -1.09 -21.15 3.30
N ALA A 93 -0.68 -19.98 2.83
CA ALA A 93 -1.01 -18.71 3.50
C ALA A 93 -2.53 -18.49 3.60
N PRO A 94 -3.06 -18.02 4.76
CA PRO A 94 -4.49 -17.75 4.89
C PRO A 94 -4.96 -16.64 3.94
N VAL A 95 -4.10 -15.68 3.65
CA VAL A 95 -4.35 -14.60 2.67
C VAL A 95 -3.09 -14.33 1.87
N THR A 96 -3.25 -14.09 0.58
CA THR A 96 -2.19 -13.57 -0.28
C THR A 96 -2.66 -12.22 -0.84
N VAL A 97 -1.79 -11.22 -0.85
CA VAL A 97 -2.10 -9.93 -1.47
C VAL A 97 -1.24 -9.74 -2.72
N ILE A 98 -1.89 -9.35 -3.81
CA ILE A 98 -1.20 -8.84 -5.01
C ILE A 98 -1.17 -7.33 -4.89
N ILE A 99 0.02 -6.76 -4.95
CA ILE A 99 0.21 -5.32 -5.03
C ILE A 99 0.46 -4.98 -6.49
N ALA A 100 -0.43 -4.17 -7.04
CA ALA A 100 -0.37 -3.68 -8.40
C ALA A 100 -0.39 -2.15 -8.39
N TRP A 101 -0.17 -1.52 -9.51
CA TRP A 101 -0.33 -0.08 -9.66
C TRP A 101 -1.27 0.28 -10.80
N ASP A 102 -1.92 1.40 -10.64
CA ASP A 102 -2.78 2.00 -11.64
C ASP A 102 -1.91 2.77 -12.64
N THR A 103 -1.92 2.37 -13.89
CA THR A 103 -1.17 3.05 -14.96
C THR A 103 -1.77 4.40 -15.35
N GLU A 104 -3.02 4.65 -14.93
CA GLU A 104 -3.74 5.90 -15.20
C GLU A 104 -3.96 6.74 -13.93
N PHE A 105 -3.17 6.51 -12.88
CA PHE A 105 -3.29 7.23 -11.60
C PHE A 105 -3.31 8.76 -11.78
N HIS A 106 -2.64 9.26 -12.81
CA HIS A 106 -2.53 10.69 -13.10
C HIS A 106 -3.89 11.34 -13.44
N GLU A 107 -4.88 10.56 -13.89
CA GLU A 107 -6.23 11.06 -14.13
C GLU A 107 -6.96 11.44 -12.84
N HIS A 108 -6.50 10.94 -11.70
CA HIS A 108 -7.03 11.28 -10.37
C HIS A 108 -6.37 12.50 -9.73
N LEU A 109 -5.22 12.97 -10.24
CA LEU A 109 -4.46 14.07 -9.65
C LEU A 109 -5.23 15.39 -9.53
N PRO A 110 -6.11 15.79 -10.46
CA PRO A 110 -6.90 17.01 -10.27
C PRO A 110 -7.75 17.00 -9.00
N LYS A 111 -8.16 15.80 -8.55
CA LYS A 111 -8.89 15.60 -7.29
C LYS A 111 -7.96 15.41 -6.09
N LEU A 112 -6.89 14.63 -6.27
CA LEU A 112 -5.98 14.23 -5.19
C LEU A 112 -4.96 15.30 -4.84
N PHE A 113 -4.61 16.16 -5.81
CA PHE A 113 -3.66 17.27 -5.67
C PHE A 113 -4.18 18.53 -6.40
N PRO A 114 -5.23 19.19 -5.89
CA PRO A 114 -5.88 20.32 -6.56
C PRO A 114 -5.08 21.62 -6.54
N HIS A 115 -3.91 21.65 -5.89
CA HIS A 115 -3.11 22.86 -5.69
C HIS A 115 -2.30 23.26 -6.92
N ALA A 116 -2.04 22.34 -7.85
CA ALA A 116 -1.30 22.58 -9.10
C ALA A 116 -1.68 21.58 -10.17
N ASP A 117 -1.51 21.92 -11.44
CA ASP A 117 -1.70 21.00 -12.57
C ASP A 117 -0.50 20.07 -12.74
N VAL A 118 -0.39 19.11 -11.80
CA VAL A 118 0.66 18.08 -11.89
C VAL A 118 0.30 16.95 -12.85
N ARG A 119 -0.98 16.83 -13.25
CA ARG A 119 -1.41 15.85 -14.25
C ARG A 119 -0.70 16.06 -15.58
N SER A 120 -0.51 17.30 -15.99
CA SER A 120 0.13 17.66 -17.27
C SER A 120 1.55 17.09 -17.41
N TYR A 121 2.28 16.83 -16.32
CA TYR A 121 3.62 16.25 -16.37
C TYR A 121 3.63 14.78 -16.86
N PHE A 122 2.52 14.08 -16.66
CA PHE A 122 2.38 12.66 -17.00
C PHE A 122 1.74 12.43 -18.36
N VAL A 123 0.91 13.37 -18.84
CA VAL A 123 0.21 13.22 -20.13
C VAL A 123 1.22 13.08 -21.27
N GLY A 124 1.14 11.96 -22.00
CA GLY A 124 2.05 11.67 -23.12
C GLY A 124 3.46 11.21 -22.69
N ASN A 125 3.75 11.12 -21.41
CA ASN A 125 5.05 10.68 -20.89
C ASN A 125 4.92 9.32 -20.15
N LYS A 126 4.71 8.26 -20.94
CA LYS A 126 4.53 6.90 -20.44
C LYS A 126 5.67 6.42 -19.54
N PRO A 127 6.97 6.63 -19.86
CA PRO A 127 8.05 6.20 -18.97
C PRO A 127 7.97 6.84 -17.57
N LEU A 128 7.69 8.14 -17.51
CA LEU A 128 7.54 8.84 -16.23
C LEU A 128 6.31 8.33 -15.42
N MET A 129 5.20 8.05 -16.12
CA MET A 129 4.01 7.47 -15.49
C MET A 129 4.31 6.11 -14.87
N GLU A 130 4.92 5.20 -15.61
CA GLU A 130 5.24 3.85 -15.16
C GLU A 130 6.23 3.87 -13.99
N GLU A 131 7.30 4.67 -14.08
CA GLU A 131 8.27 4.81 -13.00
C GLU A 131 7.64 5.40 -11.74
N ASN A 132 6.85 6.45 -11.89
CA ASN A 132 6.18 7.09 -10.75
C ASN A 132 5.17 6.13 -10.10
N ALA A 133 4.35 5.44 -10.90
CA ALA A 133 3.39 4.46 -10.40
C ALA A 133 4.10 3.34 -9.64
N PHE A 134 5.17 2.78 -10.19
CA PHE A 134 5.95 1.72 -9.55
C PHE A 134 6.59 2.16 -8.23
N ARG A 135 7.21 3.35 -8.19
CA ARG A 135 7.89 3.85 -6.97
C ARG A 135 6.95 4.24 -5.84
N ASN A 136 5.68 4.51 -6.15
CA ASN A 136 4.69 4.98 -5.18
C ASN A 136 3.61 3.93 -4.86
N SER A 137 3.89 2.65 -5.19
CA SER A 137 2.98 1.51 -4.95
C SER A 137 3.36 0.66 -3.76
#